data_1b4309f4bd66c989318535396f130077
#
_entry.id   1b4309f4bd66c989318535396f130077
#
_cell.length_a   1.000
_cell.length_b   1.000
_cell.length_c   1.000
_cell.angle_alpha   90.00
_cell.angle_beta   90.00
_cell.angle_gamma   90.00
#
_symmetry.space_group_name_H-M   'P 1'
#
loop_
_entity.id
_entity.type
_entity.pdbx_description
1 polymer ?
#
loop_
_entity_poly.entity_id
_entity_poly.type
_entity_poly.pdbx_seq_one_letter_code
_entity_poly.pdbx_strand_id
1 'polypeptide(L)'
;MEAGEKYLDCQDRQLTTVMQDWPKDIHHLLLARNKIQVLRENMFSQFTQLKSLDLQQNDISMVEGGAFNGLSQLTTLLLQHNGLKTASEEALLPLPRLTYLRLYDNPWSCHCSLDSLIRMLQVPSKRNLGNYAKCVEPLLLKGQKLKKLNVDLLCDNEVDRRPDDREPGRPKPPPTKVKPEATSMCHTYMFPKPLLDCSNKSLDHIPSNLPSDIVRMDLSSNSIKHLRPKQFLLSKDLKLLNLSSNSLHQLDTAAFAGLLYLRELDLSNNSLHYFQYGVLEDLYYLRKLSLGNNPWICDYNIHYLIYWLKHHPGVFYTGLICSEPQEFRGWRVEDYVKTYNGECPKDQQTGGMDTGQGGQGGSDNDTQEVMGETTEGQDDRLPRPLQERQPKTFEIIRLT
;
A
#
# COMPACT_ATOMS: atom_id res chain seq x y z
N MET A 1 -12.72 -20.20 26.02
CA MET A 1 -12.70 -18.75 25.75
C MET A 1 -11.27 -18.40 25.39
N GLU A 2 -10.98 -18.18 24.12
CA GLU A 2 -9.67 -17.62 23.72
C GLU A 2 -9.64 -16.17 24.22
N ALA A 3 -8.70 -15.88 25.09
CA ALA A 3 -8.49 -14.53 25.61
C ALA A 3 -8.19 -13.60 24.41
N GLY A 4 -8.95 -12.50 24.24
CA GLY A 4 -8.73 -11.50 23.22
C GLY A 4 -7.36 -10.82 23.38
N GLU A 5 -6.74 -10.37 22.29
CA GLU A 5 -5.49 -9.64 22.35
C GLU A 5 -5.75 -8.21 22.89
N LYS A 6 -4.91 -7.76 23.82
CA LYS A 6 -5.02 -6.45 24.48
C LYS A 6 -4.10 -5.43 23.84
N TYR A 7 -4.63 -4.26 23.54
CA TYR A 7 -3.92 -3.11 22.96
C TYR A 7 -3.88 -1.95 23.96
N LEU A 8 -2.73 -1.32 24.10
CA LEU A 8 -2.59 -0.03 24.76
C LEU A 8 -2.25 1.02 23.70
N ASP A 9 -3.18 1.92 23.45
CA ASP A 9 -3.03 3.01 22.47
C ASP A 9 -2.66 4.31 23.17
N CYS A 10 -1.39 4.68 23.01
CA CYS A 10 -0.77 5.90 23.56
C CYS A 10 -0.21 6.81 22.46
N GLN A 11 -0.78 6.74 21.24
CA GLN A 11 -0.34 7.57 20.12
C GLN A 11 -0.71 9.04 20.33
N ASP A 12 0.07 9.97 19.73
CA ASP A 12 -0.17 11.43 19.76
C ASP A 12 -0.34 12.04 21.17
N ARG A 13 0.40 11.52 22.17
CA ARG A 13 0.29 11.94 23.58
C ARG A 13 1.42 12.84 24.05
N GLN A 14 2.34 13.26 23.18
CA GLN A 14 3.54 14.04 23.54
C GLN A 14 4.45 13.33 24.56
N LEU A 15 4.39 12.01 24.64
CA LEU A 15 5.16 11.22 25.59
C LEU A 15 6.65 11.26 25.26
N THR A 16 7.46 11.38 26.30
CA THR A 16 8.93 11.31 26.20
C THR A 16 9.51 10.00 26.74
N THR A 17 8.70 9.22 27.46
CA THR A 17 9.07 7.94 28.05
C THR A 17 7.85 7.04 28.26
N VAL A 18 8.09 5.81 28.70
CA VAL A 18 7.07 4.82 29.07
C VAL A 18 6.78 4.92 30.57
N MET A 19 5.51 4.85 30.95
CA MET A 19 5.11 4.91 32.35
C MET A 19 5.14 3.52 33.01
N GLN A 20 5.49 3.48 34.30
CA GLN A 20 5.62 2.24 35.06
C GLN A 20 4.28 1.64 35.51
N ASP A 21 3.23 2.47 35.56
CA ASP A 21 1.89 2.14 36.01
C ASP A 21 0.98 1.60 34.91
N TRP A 22 1.47 1.50 33.68
CA TRP A 22 0.69 0.97 32.55
C TRP A 22 0.37 -0.51 32.74
N PRO A 23 -0.78 -0.99 32.17
CA PRO A 23 -1.15 -2.40 32.20
C PRO A 23 -0.03 -3.28 31.63
N LYS A 24 0.38 -4.32 32.36
CA LYS A 24 1.52 -5.18 32.00
C LYS A 24 1.14 -6.37 31.11
N ASP A 25 -0.14 -6.70 31.06
CA ASP A 25 -0.72 -7.86 30.34
C ASP A 25 -1.14 -7.53 28.90
N ILE A 26 -0.56 -6.46 28.33
CA ILE A 26 -0.83 -6.03 26.95
C ILE A 26 -0.01 -6.85 25.94
N HIS A 27 -0.59 -7.04 24.77
CA HIS A 27 0.03 -7.72 23.63
C HIS A 27 0.55 -6.74 22.57
N HIS A 28 -0.04 -5.54 22.49
CA HIS A 28 0.31 -4.52 21.51
C HIS A 28 0.40 -3.16 22.19
N LEU A 29 1.54 -2.47 22.01
CA LEU A 29 1.79 -1.13 22.54
C LEU A 29 2.01 -0.17 21.37
N LEU A 30 1.12 0.83 21.26
CA LEU A 30 1.13 1.81 20.19
C LEU A 30 1.62 3.16 20.75
N LEU A 31 2.85 3.54 20.41
CA LEU A 31 3.54 4.75 20.86
C LEU A 31 3.90 5.69 19.71
N ALA A 32 3.28 5.51 18.55
CA ALA A 32 3.59 6.36 17.41
C ALA A 32 3.26 7.84 17.65
N ARG A 33 3.99 8.73 16.96
CA ARG A 33 3.79 10.19 16.99
C ARG A 33 3.88 10.80 18.39
N ASN A 34 4.91 10.37 19.14
CA ASN A 34 5.28 10.96 20.44
C ASN A 34 6.64 11.70 20.35
N LYS A 35 7.24 11.99 21.47
CA LYS A 35 8.49 12.75 21.62
C LYS A 35 9.61 11.94 22.27
N ILE A 36 9.59 10.61 22.11
CA ILE A 36 10.60 9.73 22.67
C ILE A 36 11.91 9.93 21.90
N GLN A 37 13.01 10.22 22.62
CA GLN A 37 14.33 10.48 22.02
C GLN A 37 15.33 9.36 22.25
N VAL A 38 15.23 8.69 23.41
CA VAL A 38 16.17 7.64 23.80
C VAL A 38 15.37 6.43 24.31
N LEU A 39 15.68 5.26 23.78
CA LEU A 39 15.21 4.00 24.32
C LEU A 39 16.25 3.49 25.32
N ARG A 40 15.93 3.63 26.60
CA ARG A 40 16.83 3.26 27.68
C ARG A 40 16.80 1.78 28.00
N GLU A 41 17.84 1.28 28.63
CA GLU A 41 17.90 -0.08 29.10
C GLU A 41 16.68 -0.44 29.97
N ASN A 42 16.10 -1.63 29.74
CA ASN A 42 14.93 -2.17 30.46
C ASN A 42 13.64 -1.34 30.34
N MET A 43 13.56 -0.37 29.40
CA MET A 43 12.43 0.54 29.27
C MET A 43 11.08 -0.17 29.10
N PHE A 44 11.08 -1.33 28.47
CA PHE A 44 9.87 -2.12 28.18
C PHE A 44 9.80 -3.44 28.95
N SER A 45 10.70 -3.68 29.91
CA SER A 45 10.85 -4.99 30.58
C SER A 45 9.61 -5.49 31.31
N GLN A 46 8.71 -4.58 31.70
CA GLN A 46 7.43 -4.93 32.33
C GLN A 46 6.42 -5.61 31.39
N PHE A 47 6.57 -5.48 30.06
CA PHE A 47 5.59 -5.96 29.08
C PHE A 47 5.97 -7.34 28.49
N THR A 48 6.11 -8.34 29.32
CA THR A 48 6.63 -9.67 28.93
C THR A 48 5.78 -10.42 27.89
N GLN A 49 4.49 -10.06 27.73
CA GLN A 49 3.58 -10.66 26.77
C GLN A 49 3.49 -9.88 25.45
N LEU A 50 4.28 -8.79 25.31
CA LEU A 50 4.19 -7.92 24.15
C LEU A 50 4.60 -8.62 22.85
N LYS A 51 3.72 -8.59 21.86
CA LYS A 51 3.91 -9.15 20.51
C LYS A 51 4.26 -8.07 19.49
N SER A 52 3.80 -6.84 19.70
CA SER A 52 4.02 -5.72 18.78
C SER A 52 4.28 -4.42 19.53
N LEU A 53 5.32 -3.71 19.09
CA LEU A 53 5.71 -2.40 19.60
C LEU A 53 5.82 -1.42 18.43
N ASP A 54 5.01 -0.37 18.47
CA ASP A 54 4.98 0.70 17.46
C ASP A 54 5.61 1.98 18.04
N LEU A 55 6.79 2.32 17.58
CA LEU A 55 7.59 3.48 17.96
C LEU A 55 7.84 4.43 16.79
N GLN A 56 7.08 4.27 15.70
CA GLN A 56 7.30 5.10 14.50
C GLN A 56 6.96 6.57 14.77
N GLN A 57 7.56 7.47 13.97
CA GLN A 57 7.30 8.91 14.04
C GLN A 57 7.51 9.48 15.45
N ASN A 58 8.63 9.14 16.05
CA ASN A 58 9.17 9.75 17.27
C ASN A 58 10.47 10.50 16.91
N ASP A 59 11.17 10.98 17.93
CA ASP A 59 12.46 11.66 17.80
C ASP A 59 13.63 10.73 18.22
N ILE A 60 13.46 9.39 18.09
CA ILE A 60 14.43 8.42 18.62
C ILE A 60 15.73 8.51 17.84
N SER A 61 16.79 8.91 18.55
CA SER A 61 18.14 9.02 18.02
C SER A 61 19.10 7.97 18.61
N MET A 62 18.74 7.35 19.73
CA MET A 62 19.56 6.37 20.44
C MET A 62 18.73 5.20 20.96
N VAL A 63 19.28 3.99 20.81
CA VAL A 63 18.73 2.74 21.39
C VAL A 63 19.86 2.10 22.20
N GLU A 64 19.70 2.02 23.51
CA GLU A 64 20.65 1.36 24.41
C GLU A 64 20.60 -0.17 24.23
N GLY A 65 21.71 -0.87 24.51
CA GLY A 65 21.86 -2.31 24.27
C GLY A 65 20.77 -3.17 24.93
N GLY A 66 20.32 -2.82 26.14
CA GLY A 66 19.26 -3.53 26.87
C GLY A 66 17.86 -2.94 26.70
N ALA A 67 17.61 -2.04 25.75
CA ALA A 67 16.34 -1.33 25.62
C ALA A 67 15.11 -2.24 25.54
N PHE A 68 15.24 -3.37 24.85
CA PHE A 68 14.15 -4.32 24.62
C PHE A 68 14.25 -5.59 25.51
N ASN A 69 14.99 -5.55 26.59
CA ASN A 69 15.07 -6.65 27.55
C ASN A 69 13.65 -7.04 28.03
N GLY A 70 13.42 -8.35 28.20
CA GLY A 70 12.13 -8.88 28.65
C GLY A 70 11.10 -9.10 27.57
N LEU A 71 11.28 -8.55 26.34
CA LEU A 71 10.33 -8.67 25.25
C LEU A 71 10.47 -9.99 24.45
N SER A 72 10.54 -11.12 25.13
CA SER A 72 10.79 -12.44 24.50
C SER A 72 9.70 -12.89 23.50
N GLN A 73 8.50 -12.32 23.59
CA GLN A 73 7.38 -12.63 22.70
C GLN A 73 7.24 -11.67 21.53
N LEU A 74 8.08 -10.63 21.43
CA LEU A 74 7.96 -9.60 20.41
C LEU A 74 8.23 -10.17 19.01
N THR A 75 7.24 -10.02 18.13
CA THR A 75 7.32 -10.43 16.73
C THR A 75 7.44 -9.26 15.78
N THR A 76 6.94 -8.08 16.18
CA THR A 76 6.89 -6.88 15.34
C THR A 76 7.43 -5.67 16.07
N LEU A 77 8.41 -4.97 15.45
CA LEU A 77 9.00 -3.73 15.96
C LEU A 77 9.03 -2.69 14.83
N LEU A 78 8.40 -1.54 15.08
CA LEU A 78 8.30 -0.44 14.12
C LEU A 78 9.10 0.76 14.63
N LEU A 79 10.21 1.08 13.96
CA LEU A 79 11.14 2.16 14.29
C LEU A 79 11.37 3.14 13.12
N GLN A 80 10.54 3.04 12.06
CA GLN A 80 10.65 3.94 10.92
C GLN A 80 10.28 5.39 11.29
N HIS A 81 10.75 6.36 10.50
CA HIS A 81 10.51 7.80 10.71
C HIS A 81 11.02 8.28 12.08
N ASN A 82 12.25 7.97 12.38
CA ASN A 82 12.97 8.42 13.60
C ASN A 82 14.31 9.07 13.24
N GLY A 83 15.11 9.37 14.23
CA GLY A 83 16.42 10.01 14.09
C GLY A 83 17.62 9.06 14.20
N LEU A 84 17.44 7.74 14.00
CA LEU A 84 18.48 6.75 14.18
C LEU A 84 19.58 6.87 13.12
N LYS A 85 20.81 7.14 13.55
CA LYS A 85 22.01 7.11 12.69
C LYS A 85 22.72 5.76 12.74
N THR A 86 22.69 5.12 13.91
CA THR A 86 23.27 3.82 14.18
C THR A 86 22.33 3.02 15.09
N ALA A 87 22.47 1.73 15.11
CA ALA A 87 21.83 0.84 16.08
C ALA A 87 22.71 -0.38 16.27
N SER A 88 22.96 -0.74 17.52
CA SER A 88 23.71 -1.95 17.87
C SER A 88 22.86 -3.20 17.65
N GLU A 89 23.49 -4.28 17.19
CA GLU A 89 22.89 -5.62 17.17
C GLU A 89 22.46 -6.02 18.59
N GLU A 90 23.23 -5.66 19.60
CA GLU A 90 22.96 -5.98 21.02
C GLU A 90 21.58 -5.51 21.47
N ALA A 91 21.07 -4.39 20.93
CA ALA A 91 19.73 -3.91 21.21
C ALA A 91 18.65 -4.89 20.72
N LEU A 92 18.91 -5.66 19.64
CA LEU A 92 17.95 -6.57 19.02
C LEU A 92 18.14 -8.05 19.43
N LEU A 93 19.28 -8.40 20.08
CA LEU A 93 19.54 -9.76 20.56
C LEU A 93 18.46 -10.29 21.53
N PRO A 94 17.88 -9.48 22.44
CA PRO A 94 16.81 -9.93 23.33
C PRO A 94 15.50 -10.33 22.66
N LEU A 95 15.41 -10.22 21.33
CA LEU A 95 14.19 -10.40 20.54
C LEU A 95 14.22 -11.69 19.69
N PRO A 96 14.16 -12.90 20.28
CA PRO A 96 14.37 -14.15 19.55
C PRO A 96 13.22 -14.46 18.56
N ARG A 97 12.03 -13.90 18.79
CA ARG A 97 10.84 -14.11 17.94
C ARG A 97 10.61 -12.99 16.93
N LEU A 98 11.51 -12.01 16.82
CA LEU A 98 11.34 -10.90 15.91
C LEU A 98 11.34 -11.37 14.46
N THR A 99 10.20 -11.22 13.79
CA THR A 99 9.98 -11.59 12.39
C THR A 99 9.74 -10.38 11.50
N TYR A 100 9.43 -9.23 12.09
CA TYR A 100 9.10 -8.02 11.37
C TYR A 100 9.75 -6.79 12.02
N LEU A 101 10.61 -6.09 11.27
CA LEU A 101 11.33 -4.90 11.73
C LEU A 101 11.32 -3.84 10.64
N ARG A 102 10.85 -2.63 10.94
CA ARG A 102 10.91 -1.47 10.06
C ARG A 102 11.93 -0.45 10.54
N LEU A 103 12.84 -0.07 9.65
CA LEU A 103 13.97 0.81 9.93
C LEU A 103 14.11 1.93 8.87
N TYR A 104 13.19 2.01 7.89
CA TYR A 104 13.29 3.02 6.83
C TYR A 104 13.02 4.43 7.35
N ASP A 105 13.38 5.46 6.58
CA ASP A 105 13.28 6.87 6.94
C ASP A 105 13.88 7.20 8.32
N ASN A 106 15.07 6.64 8.55
CA ASN A 106 16.02 7.05 9.56
C ASN A 106 17.29 7.54 8.87
N PRO A 107 18.04 8.50 9.45
CA PRO A 107 19.24 9.06 8.83
C PRO A 107 20.46 8.15 9.01
N TRP A 108 20.40 6.90 8.52
CA TRP A 108 21.44 5.89 8.69
C TRP A 108 22.80 6.37 8.20
N SER A 109 23.79 6.33 9.10
CA SER A 109 25.20 6.61 8.85
C SER A 109 25.94 5.30 8.60
N CYS A 110 26.11 4.94 7.33
CA CYS A 110 26.64 3.63 6.91
C CYS A 110 28.17 3.60 6.98
N HIS A 111 28.68 3.46 8.17
CA HIS A 111 30.07 3.24 8.52
C HIS A 111 30.23 1.85 9.20
N CYS A 112 31.44 1.50 9.58
CA CYS A 112 31.76 0.23 10.23
C CYS A 112 30.91 -0.04 11.48
N SER A 113 30.44 0.99 12.18
CA SER A 113 29.55 0.87 13.34
C SER A 113 28.20 0.19 13.05
N LEU A 114 27.80 0.06 11.78
CA LEU A 114 26.58 -0.65 11.38
C LEU A 114 26.83 -2.10 10.92
N ASP A 115 28.08 -2.58 10.95
CA ASP A 115 28.47 -3.91 10.48
C ASP A 115 27.57 -5.01 11.04
N SER A 116 27.48 -5.12 12.35
CA SER A 116 26.73 -6.16 13.05
C SER A 116 25.23 -6.12 12.71
N LEU A 117 24.63 -4.92 12.71
CA LEU A 117 23.24 -4.75 12.31
C LEU A 117 23.01 -5.21 10.87
N ILE A 118 23.87 -4.81 9.94
CA ILE A 118 23.71 -5.16 8.51
C ILE A 118 23.84 -6.68 8.32
N ARG A 119 24.84 -7.33 8.95
CA ARG A 119 24.99 -8.80 8.91
C ARG A 119 23.74 -9.51 9.42
N MET A 120 23.18 -9.05 10.56
CA MET A 120 21.93 -9.59 11.08
C MET A 120 20.76 -9.44 10.08
N LEU A 121 20.64 -8.29 9.42
CA LEU A 121 19.59 -8.05 8.44
C LEU A 121 19.75 -8.89 7.15
N GLN A 122 20.96 -9.33 6.83
CA GLN A 122 21.27 -10.13 5.64
C GLN A 122 21.01 -11.63 5.82
N VAL A 123 20.77 -12.11 7.05
CA VAL A 123 20.47 -13.52 7.32
C VAL A 123 19.21 -13.95 6.52
N PRO A 124 19.30 -15.02 5.70
CA PRO A 124 18.19 -15.41 4.80
C PRO A 124 16.86 -15.72 5.48
N SER A 125 16.88 -16.22 6.72
CA SER A 125 15.70 -16.51 7.53
C SER A 125 14.97 -15.23 8.00
N LYS A 126 15.63 -14.07 7.94
CA LYS A 126 15.12 -12.79 8.45
C LYS A 126 14.67 -11.85 7.32
N ARG A 127 13.88 -12.34 6.36
CA ARG A 127 13.50 -11.61 5.13
C ARG A 127 12.82 -10.26 5.39
N ASN A 128 12.01 -10.15 6.43
CA ASN A 128 11.19 -8.97 6.70
C ASN A 128 11.83 -7.99 7.69
N LEU A 129 13.08 -8.22 8.09
CA LEU A 129 13.79 -7.29 8.96
C LEU A 129 14.49 -6.20 8.14
N GLY A 130 14.27 -4.93 8.49
CA GLY A 130 14.96 -3.77 7.93
C GLY A 130 14.80 -3.54 6.43
N ASN A 131 13.71 -4.02 5.83
CA ASN A 131 13.43 -3.76 4.42
C ASN A 131 13.28 -2.24 4.21
N TYR A 132 13.78 -1.73 3.07
CA TYR A 132 13.73 -0.31 2.67
C TYR A 132 14.62 0.66 3.46
N ALA A 133 15.30 0.24 4.53
CA ALA A 133 16.31 1.06 5.19
C ALA A 133 17.46 1.40 4.21
N LYS A 134 17.79 2.68 4.09
CA LYS A 134 18.78 3.22 3.15
C LYS A 134 19.79 4.08 3.88
N CYS A 135 21.03 4.09 3.39
CA CYS A 135 22.07 5.01 3.85
C CYS A 135 21.73 6.46 3.50
N VAL A 136 22.00 7.36 4.42
CA VAL A 136 22.02 8.81 4.22
C VAL A 136 23.46 9.31 4.15
N GLU A 137 24.35 8.72 4.92
CA GLU A 137 25.80 9.00 4.98
C GLU A 137 26.60 7.69 4.91
N PRO A 138 27.82 7.71 4.39
CA PRO A 138 28.50 8.79 3.65
C PRO A 138 27.86 9.00 2.27
N LEU A 139 28.20 10.12 1.61
CA LEU A 139 27.62 10.50 0.32
C LEU A 139 27.79 9.41 -0.76
N LEU A 140 28.87 8.65 -0.73
CA LEU A 140 29.17 7.54 -1.64
C LEU A 140 28.14 6.40 -1.54
N LEU A 141 27.57 6.17 -0.36
CA LEU A 141 26.60 5.09 -0.09
C LEU A 141 25.16 5.59 -0.02
N LYS A 142 24.95 6.90 -0.19
CA LYS A 142 23.63 7.52 -0.07
C LYS A 142 22.60 6.85 -0.99
N GLY A 143 21.46 6.45 -0.42
CA GLY A 143 20.36 5.79 -1.13
C GLY A 143 20.54 4.28 -1.31
N GLN A 144 21.70 3.71 -1.00
CA GLN A 144 21.89 2.26 -1.02
C GLN A 144 21.13 1.61 0.14
N LYS A 145 20.52 0.45 -0.12
CA LYS A 145 19.80 -0.30 0.91
C LYS A 145 20.79 -0.97 1.86
N LEU A 146 20.58 -0.88 3.18
CA LEU A 146 21.42 -1.50 4.19
C LEU A 146 21.65 -2.99 3.89
N LYS A 147 20.60 -3.73 3.55
CA LYS A 147 20.67 -5.16 3.20
C LYS A 147 21.53 -5.51 1.98
N LYS A 148 21.87 -4.54 1.15
CA LYS A 148 22.65 -4.76 -0.08
C LYS A 148 24.09 -4.29 0.04
N LEU A 149 24.49 -3.74 1.19
CA LEU A 149 25.85 -3.28 1.40
C LEU A 149 26.81 -4.47 1.53
N ASN A 150 27.99 -4.31 0.95
CA ASN A 150 29.11 -5.20 1.24
C ASN A 150 29.75 -4.73 2.55
N VAL A 151 29.55 -5.49 3.59
CA VAL A 151 29.93 -5.11 4.97
C VAL A 151 31.45 -5.10 5.13
N ASP A 152 32.15 -5.99 4.44
CA ASP A 152 33.62 -6.08 4.51
C ASP A 152 34.29 -4.79 4.01
N LEU A 153 33.67 -4.13 3.01
CA LEU A 153 34.16 -2.85 2.48
C LEU A 153 33.84 -1.65 3.37
N LEU A 154 32.89 -1.76 4.33
CA LEU A 154 32.55 -0.66 5.22
C LEU A 154 33.65 -0.39 6.25
N CYS A 155 34.37 -1.45 6.68
CA CYS A 155 35.39 -1.36 7.70
C CYS A 155 36.79 -1.15 7.13
N ASP A 156 37.06 -1.61 5.90
CA ASP A 156 38.38 -1.48 5.25
C ASP A 156 38.77 -0.03 4.95
N ASN A 157 37.79 0.87 4.79
CA ASN A 157 38.03 2.29 4.46
C ASN A 157 38.30 3.17 5.71
N GLU A 158 38.18 2.66 6.93
CA GLU A 158 38.45 3.45 8.16
C GLU A 158 39.92 3.40 8.59
N VAL A 159 40.70 2.43 8.13
CA VAL A 159 42.09 2.22 8.57
C VAL A 159 43.07 3.23 7.92
N ASP A 160 42.70 3.88 6.81
CA ASP A 160 43.60 4.69 6.01
C ASP A 160 43.34 6.22 6.03
N ARG A 161 42.45 6.72 6.88
CA ARG A 161 42.28 8.18 7.03
C ARG A 161 43.11 8.73 8.20
N ARG A 162 44.38 9.07 7.88
CA ARG A 162 45.16 9.98 8.72
C ARG A 162 44.48 11.35 8.76
N PRO A 163 44.49 12.08 9.89
CA PRO A 163 43.74 13.33 10.07
C PRO A 163 44.42 14.56 9.47
N ASP A 164 45.13 14.45 8.36
CA ASP A 164 45.92 15.56 7.78
C ASP A 164 45.66 15.73 6.27
N ASP A 165 44.44 16.09 5.89
CA ASP A 165 44.20 16.77 4.59
C ASP A 165 42.95 17.65 4.72
N ARG A 166 43.11 18.76 5.45
CA ARG A 166 42.16 19.87 5.37
C ARG A 166 42.52 20.74 4.18
N GLU A 167 41.85 20.54 3.05
CA GLU A 167 41.79 21.55 2.00
C GLU A 167 40.89 22.72 2.43
N PRO A 168 41.39 23.95 2.49
CA PRO A 168 40.58 25.10 2.83
C PRO A 168 39.94 25.67 1.57
N GLY A 169 38.63 25.71 1.53
CA GLY A 169 37.92 26.67 0.69
C GLY A 169 37.15 26.16 -0.50
N ARG A 170 36.05 25.37 -0.26
CA ARG A 170 34.93 25.36 -1.20
C ARG A 170 33.69 25.87 -0.48
N PRO A 171 32.96 26.88 -1.02
CA PRO A 171 31.69 27.32 -0.44
C PRO A 171 30.68 26.16 -0.45
N LYS A 172 30.08 25.88 0.70
CA LYS A 172 28.94 24.95 0.80
C LYS A 172 27.81 25.45 -0.09
N PRO A 173 27.24 24.64 -0.98
CA PRO A 173 25.98 25.00 -1.64
C PRO A 173 24.91 25.22 -0.58
N PRO A 174 23.95 26.15 -0.78
CA PRO A 174 22.87 26.40 0.18
C PRO A 174 22.07 25.13 0.39
N PRO A 175 21.50 24.92 1.58
CA PRO A 175 20.71 23.75 1.87
C PRO A 175 19.49 23.75 0.95
N THR A 176 19.47 22.87 -0.03
CA THR A 176 18.27 22.54 -0.79
C THR A 176 17.26 21.99 0.21
N LYS A 177 16.15 22.69 0.38
CA LYS A 177 15.00 22.18 1.11
C LYS A 177 14.58 20.87 0.43
N VAL A 178 15.00 19.74 0.99
CA VAL A 178 14.52 18.43 0.59
C VAL A 178 13.04 18.42 0.96
N LYS A 179 12.15 18.38 -0.04
CA LYS A 179 10.73 18.11 0.22
C LYS A 179 10.67 16.78 0.96
N PRO A 180 9.95 16.67 2.09
CA PRO A 180 9.78 15.40 2.78
C PRO A 180 9.23 14.37 1.78
N GLU A 181 9.81 13.17 1.76
CA GLU A 181 9.26 12.07 0.95
C GLU A 181 7.81 11.85 1.37
N ALA A 182 6.90 11.78 0.39
CA ALA A 182 5.45 11.72 0.66
C ALA A 182 5.05 10.54 1.58
N THR A 183 5.82 9.44 1.57
CA THR A 183 5.61 8.31 2.49
C THR A 183 5.91 8.63 3.96
N SER A 184 6.74 9.65 4.24
CA SER A 184 7.01 10.09 5.61
C SER A 184 5.78 10.72 6.30
N MET A 185 4.78 11.12 5.51
CA MET A 185 3.53 11.67 6.02
C MET A 185 2.47 10.60 6.30
N CYS A 186 2.67 9.38 5.81
CA CYS A 186 1.73 8.27 5.98
C CYS A 186 2.01 7.50 7.27
N HIS A 187 0.97 6.96 7.87
CA HIS A 187 1.07 6.11 9.03
C HIS A 187 0.89 4.63 8.66
N THR A 188 1.68 3.75 9.25
CA THR A 188 1.52 2.32 9.01
C THR A 188 1.01 1.62 10.28
N TYR A 189 -0.16 1.01 10.17
CA TYR A 189 -0.71 0.12 11.17
C TYR A 189 -0.43 -1.32 10.76
N MET A 190 0.00 -2.16 11.70
CA MET A 190 0.28 -3.57 11.40
C MET A 190 -0.86 -4.49 11.83
N PHE A 191 -1.76 -4.03 12.67
CA PHE A 191 -2.87 -4.81 13.22
C PHE A 191 -4.22 -4.14 12.96
N PRO A 192 -5.29 -4.92 12.77
CA PRO A 192 -5.32 -6.39 12.64
C PRO A 192 -4.74 -6.90 11.32
N LYS A 193 -4.50 -6.03 10.35
CA LYS A 193 -3.85 -6.32 9.05
C LYS A 193 -3.01 -5.11 8.64
N PRO A 194 -1.87 -5.31 7.97
CA PRO A 194 -1.02 -4.22 7.53
C PRO A 194 -1.79 -3.19 6.70
N LEU A 195 -1.87 -1.95 7.21
CA LEU A 195 -2.54 -0.81 6.60
C LEU A 195 -1.53 0.34 6.47
N LEU A 196 -1.37 0.88 5.29
CA LEU A 196 -0.74 2.17 5.07
C LEU A 196 -1.84 3.23 4.98
N ASP A 197 -1.89 4.10 5.98
CA ASP A 197 -2.83 5.21 6.05
C ASP A 197 -2.15 6.51 5.61
N CYS A 198 -2.53 6.96 4.44
CA CYS A 198 -2.12 8.23 3.84
C CYS A 198 -3.32 9.18 3.71
N SER A 199 -4.43 8.93 4.41
CA SER A 199 -5.63 9.73 4.30
C SER A 199 -5.42 11.17 4.82
N ASN A 200 -6.07 12.13 4.17
CA ASN A 200 -6.04 13.54 4.57
C ASN A 200 -4.62 14.13 4.76
N LYS A 201 -3.71 13.83 3.82
CA LYS A 201 -2.31 14.30 3.82
C LYS A 201 -1.99 15.32 2.74
N SER A 202 -3.02 15.85 2.07
CA SER A 202 -2.88 16.80 0.96
C SER A 202 -1.95 16.31 -0.16
N LEU A 203 -1.95 14.99 -0.41
CA LEU A 203 -1.16 14.37 -1.48
C LEU A 203 -1.76 14.73 -2.84
N ASP A 204 -0.92 15.12 -3.78
CA ASP A 204 -1.27 15.40 -5.17
C ASP A 204 -0.92 14.23 -6.12
N HIS A 205 -0.16 13.26 -5.64
CA HIS A 205 0.25 12.05 -6.37
C HIS A 205 0.45 10.85 -5.43
N ILE A 206 0.52 9.67 -6.01
CA ILE A 206 0.84 8.44 -5.26
C ILE A 206 2.29 8.48 -4.80
N PRO A 207 2.60 8.21 -3.53
CA PRO A 207 3.97 8.14 -3.03
C PRO A 207 4.82 7.12 -3.80
N SER A 208 6.05 7.50 -4.16
CA SER A 208 6.93 6.68 -5.00
C SER A 208 7.52 5.44 -4.29
N ASN A 209 7.62 5.47 -2.97
CA ASN A 209 8.29 4.43 -2.17
C ASN A 209 7.29 3.62 -1.34
N LEU A 210 6.24 3.09 -1.97
CA LEU A 210 5.24 2.28 -1.29
C LEU A 210 5.86 0.99 -0.73
N PRO A 211 5.58 0.63 0.55
CA PRO A 211 6.00 -0.66 1.10
C PRO A 211 5.31 -1.82 0.38
N SER A 212 6.05 -2.90 0.09
CA SER A 212 5.52 -4.05 -0.65
C SER A 212 4.68 -5.01 0.20
N ASP A 213 4.75 -4.90 1.52
CA ASP A 213 4.15 -5.81 2.51
C ASP A 213 2.82 -5.28 3.08
N ILE A 214 2.26 -4.25 2.46
CA ILE A 214 0.96 -3.66 2.84
C ILE A 214 -0.17 -4.48 2.23
N VAL A 215 -1.18 -4.78 3.04
CA VAL A 215 -2.40 -5.47 2.63
C VAL A 215 -3.55 -4.49 2.36
N ARG A 216 -3.56 -3.36 3.06
CA ARG A 216 -4.56 -2.31 2.93
C ARG A 216 -3.87 -0.97 2.74
N MET A 217 -4.39 -0.12 1.86
CA MET A 217 -3.87 1.23 1.61
C MET A 217 -5.02 2.21 1.57
N ASP A 218 -4.93 3.24 2.39
CA ASP A 218 -5.88 4.35 2.41
C ASP A 218 -5.19 5.62 1.90
N LEU A 219 -5.65 6.11 0.77
CA LEU A 219 -5.22 7.34 0.11
C LEU A 219 -6.39 8.34 0.01
N SER A 220 -7.46 8.10 0.77
CA SER A 220 -8.67 8.92 0.70
C SER A 220 -8.44 10.36 1.16
N SER A 221 -9.35 11.25 0.76
CA SER A 221 -9.35 12.66 1.20
C SER A 221 -8.03 13.38 0.91
N ASN A 222 -7.50 13.20 -0.29
CA ASN A 222 -6.33 13.88 -0.81
C ASN A 222 -6.69 14.69 -2.07
N SER A 223 -5.68 15.14 -2.82
CA SER A 223 -5.85 15.95 -4.04
C SER A 223 -5.29 15.24 -5.28
N ILE A 224 -5.30 13.91 -5.29
CA ILE A 224 -4.76 13.11 -6.38
C ILE A 224 -5.68 13.25 -7.60
N LYS A 225 -5.08 13.65 -8.74
CA LYS A 225 -5.82 13.97 -9.97
C LYS A 225 -5.70 12.89 -11.04
N HIS A 226 -4.60 12.17 -11.04
CA HIS A 226 -4.23 11.27 -12.13
C HIS A 226 -3.50 10.03 -11.59
N LEU A 227 -3.91 8.84 -12.02
CA LEU A 227 -3.19 7.60 -11.78
C LEU A 227 -2.40 7.20 -13.03
N ARG A 228 -1.08 7.19 -12.89
CA ARG A 228 -0.14 6.81 -13.94
C ARG A 228 0.10 5.30 -13.96
N PRO A 229 0.59 4.75 -15.09
CA PRO A 229 0.90 3.34 -15.18
C PRO A 229 1.92 2.88 -14.12
N LYS A 230 1.75 1.68 -13.64
CA LYS A 230 2.75 0.95 -12.83
C LYS A 230 3.08 1.56 -11.46
N GLN A 231 2.27 2.48 -10.93
CA GLN A 231 2.53 3.10 -9.62
C GLN A 231 2.45 2.12 -8.46
N PHE A 232 1.69 1.03 -8.60
CA PHE A 232 1.48 0.02 -7.55
C PHE A 232 2.27 -1.28 -7.77
N LEU A 233 3.23 -1.34 -8.70
CA LEU A 233 3.95 -2.58 -9.03
C LEU A 233 4.61 -3.29 -7.84
N LEU A 234 4.99 -2.55 -6.81
CA LEU A 234 5.62 -3.11 -5.61
C LEU A 234 4.60 -3.57 -4.57
N SER A 235 3.33 -3.19 -4.68
CA SER A 235 2.28 -3.46 -3.70
C SER A 235 1.49 -4.73 -4.02
N LYS A 236 2.20 -5.82 -4.32
CA LYS A 236 1.61 -7.08 -4.83
C LYS A 236 0.63 -7.76 -3.87
N ASP A 237 0.81 -7.56 -2.56
CA ASP A 237 -0.02 -8.17 -1.52
C ASP A 237 -1.25 -7.33 -1.15
N LEU A 238 -1.44 -6.20 -1.85
CA LEU A 238 -2.53 -5.28 -1.58
C LEU A 238 -3.89 -5.94 -1.89
N LYS A 239 -4.81 -5.89 -0.93
CA LYS A 239 -6.16 -6.44 -1.04
C LYS A 239 -7.24 -5.38 -0.97
N LEU A 240 -6.96 -4.22 -0.37
CA LEU A 240 -7.87 -3.08 -0.29
C LEU A 240 -7.12 -1.81 -0.64
N LEU A 241 -7.67 -1.04 -1.59
CA LEU A 241 -7.19 0.27 -1.98
C LEU A 241 -8.34 1.27 -1.90
N ASN A 242 -8.20 2.27 -1.04
CA ASN A 242 -9.13 3.38 -0.91
C ASN A 242 -8.54 4.64 -1.54
N LEU A 243 -9.15 5.12 -2.60
CA LEU A 243 -8.84 6.36 -3.33
C LEU A 243 -10.02 7.33 -3.33
N SER A 244 -11.00 7.10 -2.45
CA SER A 244 -12.20 7.94 -2.37
C SER A 244 -11.88 9.38 -1.99
N SER A 245 -12.78 10.29 -2.33
CA SER A 245 -12.65 11.72 -1.96
C SER A 245 -11.32 12.33 -2.40
N ASN A 246 -10.97 12.13 -3.65
CA ASN A 246 -9.87 12.75 -4.35
C ASN A 246 -10.39 13.60 -5.52
N SER A 247 -9.51 14.04 -6.39
CA SER A 247 -9.87 14.78 -7.61
C SER A 247 -9.53 13.99 -8.87
N LEU A 248 -9.61 12.65 -8.78
CA LEU A 248 -9.28 11.76 -9.89
C LEU A 248 -10.21 12.00 -11.07
N HIS A 249 -9.63 12.39 -12.20
CA HIS A 249 -10.35 12.55 -13.47
C HIS A 249 -9.72 11.72 -14.59
N GLN A 250 -8.51 11.22 -14.39
CA GLN A 250 -7.80 10.41 -15.37
C GLN A 250 -7.15 9.18 -14.74
N LEU A 251 -7.42 8.02 -15.34
CA LEU A 251 -6.79 6.74 -15.04
C LEU A 251 -6.14 6.23 -16.32
N ASP A 252 -4.82 6.11 -16.34
CA ASP A 252 -4.12 5.59 -17.51
C ASP A 252 -4.30 4.06 -17.60
N THR A 253 -4.20 3.51 -18.79
CA THR A 253 -4.11 2.06 -19.01
C THR A 253 -2.96 1.51 -18.15
N ALA A 254 -3.16 0.37 -17.50
CA ALA A 254 -2.24 -0.21 -16.54
C ALA A 254 -1.97 0.64 -15.27
N ALA A 255 -2.87 1.58 -14.91
CA ALA A 255 -2.80 2.32 -13.65
C ALA A 255 -2.79 1.38 -12.43
N PHE A 256 -3.52 0.28 -12.49
CA PHE A 256 -3.60 -0.74 -11.43
C PHE A 256 -2.66 -1.94 -11.66
N ALA A 257 -1.70 -1.83 -12.57
CA ALA A 257 -0.75 -2.91 -12.84
C ALA A 257 -0.01 -3.34 -11.57
N GLY A 258 0.03 -4.65 -11.32
CA GLY A 258 0.63 -5.27 -10.15
C GLY A 258 -0.33 -5.55 -9.00
N LEU A 259 -1.59 -5.06 -9.05
CA LEU A 259 -2.59 -5.27 -8.01
C LEU A 259 -3.41 -6.56 -8.24
N LEU A 260 -2.75 -7.65 -8.60
CA LEU A 260 -3.38 -8.92 -8.96
C LEU A 260 -4.32 -9.47 -7.88
N TYR A 261 -4.00 -9.26 -6.60
CA TYR A 261 -4.77 -9.79 -5.47
C TYR A 261 -5.71 -8.76 -4.84
N LEU A 262 -5.93 -7.61 -5.50
CA LEU A 262 -6.85 -6.59 -5.00
C LEU A 262 -8.28 -7.15 -4.95
N ARG A 263 -8.96 -6.97 -3.82
CA ARG A 263 -10.33 -7.43 -3.58
C ARG A 263 -11.33 -6.29 -3.48
N GLU A 264 -10.88 -5.15 -2.98
CA GLU A 264 -11.73 -3.98 -2.77
C GLU A 264 -11.03 -2.75 -3.33
N LEU A 265 -11.73 -2.00 -4.18
CA LEU A 265 -11.29 -0.74 -4.73
C LEU A 265 -12.38 0.31 -4.52
N ASP A 266 -12.03 1.39 -3.85
CA ASP A 266 -12.93 2.53 -3.65
C ASP A 266 -12.45 3.74 -4.45
N LEU A 267 -13.23 4.16 -5.43
CA LEU A 267 -13.03 5.32 -6.30
C LEU A 267 -14.17 6.34 -6.16
N SER A 268 -15.00 6.21 -5.11
CA SER A 268 -16.13 7.12 -4.89
C SER A 268 -15.68 8.55 -4.61
N ASN A 269 -16.58 9.52 -4.80
CA ASN A 269 -16.30 10.94 -4.58
C ASN A 269 -15.06 11.44 -5.32
N ASN A 270 -15.01 11.21 -6.62
CA ASN A 270 -13.97 11.68 -7.52
C ASN A 270 -14.58 12.42 -8.72
N SER A 271 -13.77 12.73 -9.74
CA SER A 271 -14.20 13.42 -10.96
C SER A 271 -14.10 12.52 -12.20
N LEU A 272 -14.40 11.22 -12.05
CA LEU A 272 -14.32 10.24 -13.14
C LEU A 272 -15.56 10.32 -14.01
N HIS A 273 -15.36 10.37 -15.34
CA HIS A 273 -16.43 10.43 -16.32
C HIS A 273 -16.65 9.08 -17.02
N TYR A 274 -15.59 8.36 -17.28
CA TYR A 274 -15.55 7.03 -17.89
C TYR A 274 -14.22 6.34 -17.57
N PHE A 275 -14.10 5.08 -17.92
CA PHE A 275 -12.81 4.36 -17.89
C PHE A 275 -12.30 4.11 -19.30
N GLN A 276 -11.02 4.37 -19.53
CA GLN A 276 -10.36 3.95 -20.75
C GLN A 276 -10.32 2.43 -20.84
N TYR A 277 -10.39 1.90 -22.06
CA TYR A 277 -10.26 0.47 -22.29
C TYR A 277 -8.95 -0.07 -21.68
N GLY A 278 -9.04 -1.21 -20.97
CA GLY A 278 -7.89 -1.89 -20.39
C GLY A 278 -7.49 -1.42 -18.99
N VAL A 279 -8.14 -0.42 -18.39
CA VAL A 279 -7.79 0.09 -17.05
C VAL A 279 -8.00 -0.95 -15.94
N LEU A 280 -9.04 -1.79 -16.05
CA LEU A 280 -9.44 -2.75 -15.02
C LEU A 280 -8.89 -4.17 -15.23
N GLU A 281 -8.18 -4.42 -16.34
CA GLU A 281 -7.81 -5.78 -16.77
C GLU A 281 -6.87 -6.53 -15.79
N ASP A 282 -6.08 -5.81 -15.00
CA ASP A 282 -5.17 -6.41 -14.01
C ASP A 282 -5.88 -6.83 -12.70
N LEU A 283 -7.18 -6.52 -12.53
CA LEU A 283 -7.90 -6.68 -11.26
C LEU A 283 -8.63 -8.04 -11.17
N TYR A 284 -7.92 -9.14 -11.39
CA TYR A 284 -8.48 -10.50 -11.47
C TYR A 284 -9.27 -10.98 -10.26
N TYR A 285 -8.90 -10.53 -9.05
CA TYR A 285 -9.53 -10.98 -7.80
C TYR A 285 -10.43 -9.93 -7.18
N LEU A 286 -10.79 -8.89 -7.92
CA LEU A 286 -11.67 -7.84 -7.42
C LEU A 286 -13.04 -8.42 -7.04
N ARG A 287 -13.58 -7.98 -5.89
CA ARG A 287 -14.88 -8.40 -5.35
C ARG A 287 -15.79 -7.21 -5.09
N LYS A 288 -15.23 -6.05 -4.80
CA LYS A 288 -15.98 -4.85 -4.47
C LYS A 288 -15.38 -3.64 -5.18
N LEU A 289 -16.24 -2.87 -5.84
CA LEU A 289 -15.89 -1.65 -6.57
C LEU A 289 -16.89 -0.53 -6.22
N SER A 290 -16.41 0.51 -5.52
CA SER A 290 -17.24 1.68 -5.16
C SER A 290 -16.98 2.80 -6.15
N LEU A 291 -18.04 3.28 -6.82
CA LEU A 291 -18.00 4.23 -7.93
C LEU A 291 -18.90 5.46 -7.72
N GLY A 292 -19.56 5.54 -6.55
CA GLY A 292 -20.53 6.59 -6.24
C GLY A 292 -19.96 7.99 -6.26
N ASN A 293 -20.83 8.96 -6.52
CA ASN A 293 -20.48 10.39 -6.53
C ASN A 293 -19.32 10.72 -7.47
N ASN A 294 -19.36 10.18 -8.68
CA ASN A 294 -18.54 10.59 -9.81
C ASN A 294 -19.46 11.13 -10.92
N PRO A 295 -19.02 12.10 -11.72
CA PRO A 295 -19.82 12.66 -12.81
C PRO A 295 -19.80 11.76 -14.06
N TRP A 296 -20.36 10.55 -13.97
CA TRP A 296 -20.40 9.60 -15.08
C TRP A 296 -21.14 10.16 -16.28
N ILE A 297 -20.49 10.13 -17.44
CA ILE A 297 -21.08 10.52 -18.72
C ILE A 297 -21.63 9.26 -19.39
N CYS A 298 -22.94 9.24 -19.64
CA CYS A 298 -23.61 8.15 -20.34
C CYS A 298 -23.56 8.39 -21.84
N ASP A 299 -22.43 8.01 -22.41
CA ASP A 299 -22.14 7.98 -23.82
C ASP A 299 -21.51 6.64 -24.22
N TYR A 300 -20.99 6.56 -25.43
CA TYR A 300 -20.33 5.35 -25.91
C TYR A 300 -19.16 4.89 -25.04
N ASN A 301 -18.42 5.81 -24.43
CA ASN A 301 -17.22 5.48 -23.63
C ASN A 301 -17.54 4.71 -22.35
N ILE A 302 -18.75 4.86 -21.79
CA ILE A 302 -19.15 4.17 -20.57
C ILE A 302 -19.38 2.67 -20.80
N HIS A 303 -19.56 2.23 -22.04
CA HIS A 303 -19.85 0.83 -22.39
C HIS A 303 -18.75 -0.13 -21.94
N TYR A 304 -17.48 0.29 -22.00
CA TYR A 304 -16.37 -0.54 -21.53
C TYR A 304 -16.57 -1.01 -20.07
N LEU A 305 -16.92 -0.10 -19.18
CA LEU A 305 -17.10 -0.41 -17.76
C LEU A 305 -18.22 -1.45 -17.55
N ILE A 306 -19.37 -1.26 -18.20
CA ILE A 306 -20.49 -2.22 -18.09
C ILE A 306 -20.13 -3.56 -18.73
N TYR A 307 -19.45 -3.54 -19.87
CA TYR A 307 -18.98 -4.75 -20.53
C TYR A 307 -18.03 -5.53 -19.62
N TRP A 308 -17.06 -4.86 -19.02
CA TRP A 308 -16.13 -5.46 -18.08
C TRP A 308 -16.87 -6.07 -16.87
N LEU A 309 -17.81 -5.33 -16.26
CA LEU A 309 -18.61 -5.80 -15.13
C LEU A 309 -19.46 -7.04 -15.49
N LYS A 310 -20.02 -7.12 -16.70
CA LYS A 310 -20.78 -8.29 -17.18
C LYS A 310 -19.88 -9.55 -17.25
N HIS A 311 -18.60 -9.39 -17.62
CA HIS A 311 -17.65 -10.50 -17.66
C HIS A 311 -17.04 -10.84 -16.31
N HIS A 312 -17.29 -10.01 -15.28
CA HIS A 312 -16.84 -10.22 -13.90
C HIS A 312 -18.02 -10.27 -12.93
N PRO A 313 -18.94 -11.25 -13.04
CA PRO A 313 -20.19 -11.30 -12.26
C PRO A 313 -19.96 -11.44 -10.74
N GLY A 314 -18.75 -11.81 -10.31
CA GLY A 314 -18.36 -11.86 -8.90
C GLY A 314 -18.00 -10.50 -8.29
N VAL A 315 -18.02 -9.42 -9.07
CA VAL A 315 -17.73 -8.07 -8.59
C VAL A 315 -19.03 -7.37 -8.18
N PHE A 316 -19.14 -7.08 -6.89
CA PHE A 316 -20.21 -6.21 -6.39
C PHE A 316 -19.79 -4.75 -6.58
N TYR A 317 -20.60 -3.95 -7.24
CA TYR A 317 -20.32 -2.53 -7.47
C TYR A 317 -21.47 -1.64 -7.02
N THR A 318 -21.17 -0.38 -6.72
CA THR A 318 -22.14 0.61 -6.22
C THR A 318 -21.93 1.98 -6.84
N GLY A 319 -23.04 2.75 -6.97
CA GLY A 319 -22.99 4.17 -7.26
C GLY A 319 -22.73 4.51 -8.72
N LEU A 320 -23.05 3.64 -9.65
CA LEU A 320 -22.88 3.87 -11.08
C LEU A 320 -24.18 4.47 -11.67
N ILE A 321 -24.25 5.82 -11.64
CA ILE A 321 -25.42 6.59 -12.05
C ILE A 321 -24.99 7.69 -13.01
N CYS A 322 -25.70 7.85 -14.12
CA CYS A 322 -25.47 8.89 -15.12
C CYS A 322 -25.62 10.30 -14.53
N SER A 323 -24.65 11.16 -14.77
CA SER A 323 -24.69 12.59 -14.44
C SER A 323 -24.95 13.44 -15.68
N GLU A 324 -24.45 13.00 -16.83
CA GLU A 324 -24.56 13.63 -18.14
C GLU A 324 -24.79 12.57 -19.21
N PRO A 325 -25.39 12.93 -20.37
CA PRO A 325 -26.08 14.20 -20.62
C PRO A 325 -27.37 14.33 -19.78
N GLN A 326 -27.99 15.52 -19.81
CA GLN A 326 -29.12 15.83 -18.90
C GLN A 326 -30.32 14.88 -19.09
N GLU A 327 -30.54 14.36 -20.27
CA GLU A 327 -31.60 13.40 -20.62
C GLU A 327 -31.48 12.05 -19.89
N PHE A 328 -30.27 11.64 -19.54
CA PHE A 328 -30.02 10.40 -18.82
C PHE A 328 -29.66 10.62 -17.35
N ARG A 329 -29.69 11.86 -16.88
CA ARG A 329 -29.33 12.18 -15.49
C ARG A 329 -30.20 11.40 -14.50
N GLY A 330 -29.51 10.69 -13.58
CA GLY A 330 -30.16 9.85 -12.58
C GLY A 330 -30.47 8.42 -13.04
N TRP A 331 -30.28 8.11 -14.31
CA TRP A 331 -30.41 6.72 -14.80
C TRP A 331 -29.28 5.86 -14.25
N ARG A 332 -29.58 4.58 -14.02
CA ARG A 332 -28.49 3.62 -13.80
C ARG A 332 -27.76 3.42 -15.13
N VAL A 333 -26.43 3.41 -15.08
CA VAL A 333 -25.61 3.23 -16.30
C VAL A 333 -25.92 1.90 -16.99
N GLU A 334 -26.26 0.85 -16.24
CA GLU A 334 -26.70 -0.43 -16.79
C GLU A 334 -27.95 -0.31 -17.66
N ASP A 335 -28.93 0.47 -17.21
CA ASP A 335 -30.19 0.63 -17.93
C ASP A 335 -29.97 1.46 -19.21
N TYR A 336 -29.11 2.48 -19.13
CA TYR A 336 -28.66 3.22 -20.31
C TYR A 336 -28.02 2.28 -21.33
N VAL A 337 -27.01 1.48 -20.91
CA VAL A 337 -26.31 0.57 -21.83
C VAL A 337 -27.24 -0.51 -22.40
N LYS A 338 -28.20 -1.03 -21.64
CA LYS A 338 -29.21 -1.98 -22.18
C LYS A 338 -30.07 -1.37 -23.28
N THR A 339 -30.46 -0.11 -23.08
CA THR A 339 -31.34 0.61 -24.02
C THR A 339 -30.61 0.95 -25.32
N TYR A 340 -29.37 1.37 -25.23
CA TYR A 340 -28.58 1.90 -26.37
C TYR A 340 -27.45 0.97 -26.85
N ASN A 341 -27.44 -0.30 -26.45
CA ASN A 341 -26.41 -1.28 -26.80
C ASN A 341 -26.27 -1.62 -28.28
N GLY A 342 -27.23 -1.18 -29.11
CA GLY A 342 -27.23 -1.42 -30.56
C GLY A 342 -26.77 -0.26 -31.44
N GLU A 343 -26.50 0.91 -30.85
CA GLU A 343 -26.10 2.07 -31.62
C GLU A 343 -24.55 2.18 -31.65
N CYS A 344 -23.97 1.73 -32.77
CA CYS A 344 -22.64 2.21 -33.15
C CYS A 344 -22.71 3.73 -33.35
N PRO A 345 -21.73 4.52 -32.92
CA PRO A 345 -21.66 5.92 -33.26
C PRO A 345 -21.70 6.02 -34.78
N LYS A 346 -22.72 6.65 -35.30
CA LYS A 346 -22.71 7.06 -36.70
C LYS A 346 -21.55 8.02 -36.81
N ASP A 347 -20.53 7.63 -37.57
CA ASP A 347 -19.45 8.53 -37.92
C ASP A 347 -20.09 9.85 -38.34
N GLN A 348 -19.73 10.94 -37.68
CA GLN A 348 -20.00 12.27 -38.22
C GLN A 348 -19.13 12.41 -39.46
N GLN A 349 -19.56 11.81 -40.54
CA GLN A 349 -19.07 12.14 -41.87
C GLN A 349 -19.55 13.55 -42.18
N THR A 350 -18.64 14.47 -42.00
CA THR A 350 -18.66 15.78 -42.65
C THR A 350 -19.13 15.58 -44.09
N GLY A 351 -20.16 16.35 -44.46
CA GLY A 351 -20.80 16.32 -45.77
C GLY A 351 -19.79 16.40 -46.90
N GLY A 352 -19.99 15.51 -47.84
CA GLY A 352 -19.40 15.53 -49.17
C GLY A 352 -20.34 14.78 -50.11
N MET A 353 -21.04 15.53 -50.95
CA MET A 353 -21.79 15.02 -52.11
C MET A 353 -20.99 14.02 -52.93
N ASP A 354 -21.54 12.92 -53.40
CA ASP A 354 -22.00 12.83 -54.80
C ASP A 354 -22.41 11.41 -55.17
N THR A 355 -23.52 11.34 -55.85
CA THR A 355 -24.02 10.47 -56.93
C THR A 355 -23.34 9.13 -57.27
N GLY A 356 -24.16 8.08 -57.41
CA GLY A 356 -23.97 7.11 -58.53
C GLY A 356 -24.30 5.66 -58.24
N GLN A 357 -25.53 5.30 -58.62
CA GLN A 357 -25.90 4.07 -59.28
C GLN A 357 -25.26 2.71 -59.06
N GLY A 358 -26.10 1.72 -58.66
CA GLY A 358 -26.32 0.54 -59.48
C GLY A 358 -25.58 -0.72 -59.13
N GLY A 359 -26.33 -1.80 -58.88
CA GLY A 359 -25.85 -3.15 -59.14
C GLY A 359 -26.39 -4.21 -58.21
N GLN A 360 -27.40 -4.87 -58.74
CA GLN A 360 -28.06 -6.12 -58.36
C GLN A 360 -27.10 -7.29 -58.06
N GLY A 361 -27.56 -8.25 -57.17
CA GLY A 361 -27.48 -9.65 -57.56
C GLY A 361 -26.92 -10.63 -56.58
N GLY A 362 -27.77 -11.59 -56.17
CA GLY A 362 -27.45 -13.00 -55.93
C GLY A 362 -27.32 -13.39 -54.44
N SER A 363 -28.29 -13.92 -53.78
CA SER A 363 -28.90 -15.27 -53.76
C SER A 363 -27.91 -16.42 -53.70
N ASP A 364 -27.99 -17.16 -52.68
CA ASP A 364 -28.26 -18.59 -52.48
C ASP A 364 -27.54 -19.12 -51.25
N ASN A 365 -28.31 -19.57 -50.31
CA ASN A 365 -28.77 -20.93 -49.97
C ASN A 365 -27.77 -21.88 -49.26
N ASP A 366 -28.32 -22.37 -48.16
CA ASP A 366 -28.33 -23.76 -47.64
C ASP A 366 -27.01 -24.41 -47.19
N THR A 367 -26.97 -24.93 -46.05
CA THR A 367 -27.41 -26.25 -45.62
C THR A 367 -27.20 -26.52 -44.14
N GLN A 368 -28.20 -27.08 -43.53
CA GLN A 368 -28.32 -27.90 -42.33
C GLN A 368 -27.32 -29.06 -42.25
N GLU A 369 -27.01 -29.50 -41.05
CA GLU A 369 -27.27 -30.82 -40.41
C GLU A 369 -26.30 -31.01 -39.26
N VAL A 370 -26.71 -31.29 -38.09
CA VAL A 370 -27.39 -32.37 -37.35
C VAL A 370 -26.42 -33.19 -36.47
N MET A 371 -26.78 -33.22 -35.18
CA MET A 371 -26.70 -34.27 -34.15
C MET A 371 -25.39 -34.98 -33.81
N GLY A 372 -25.20 -35.08 -32.50
CA GLY A 372 -24.43 -36.11 -31.82
C GLY A 372 -24.49 -36.00 -30.31
N GLU A 373 -25.53 -36.57 -29.70
CA GLU A 373 -25.61 -36.89 -28.27
C GLU A 373 -24.62 -38.00 -27.92
N THR A 374 -23.95 -37.95 -26.76
CA THR A 374 -23.74 -39.10 -25.88
C THR A 374 -23.44 -38.65 -24.44
N THR A 375 -24.33 -38.93 -23.59
CA THR A 375 -24.51 -39.45 -22.23
C THR A 375 -23.29 -39.69 -21.33
N GLU A 376 -23.54 -39.25 -20.08
CA GLU A 376 -23.28 -39.85 -18.77
C GLU A 376 -21.91 -39.87 -18.15
N GLY A 377 -21.91 -39.36 -16.90
CA GLY A 377 -20.89 -39.57 -15.87
C GLY A 377 -21.07 -38.65 -14.69
N GLN A 378 -22.07 -38.94 -13.85
CA GLN A 378 -22.22 -38.37 -12.51
C GLN A 378 -21.00 -38.71 -11.65
N ASP A 379 -20.41 -37.72 -11.00
CA ASP A 379 -19.78 -37.92 -9.70
C ASP A 379 -20.07 -36.70 -8.79
N ASP A 380 -21.06 -36.92 -7.95
CA ASP A 380 -21.48 -36.07 -6.84
C ASP A 380 -20.41 -36.11 -5.74
N ARG A 381 -19.61 -35.05 -5.61
CA ARG A 381 -19.00 -34.70 -4.31
C ARG A 381 -19.04 -33.19 -4.10
N LEU A 382 -20.07 -32.76 -3.40
CA LEU A 382 -20.14 -31.41 -2.79
C LEU A 382 -18.93 -31.19 -1.86
N PRO A 383 -18.18 -30.09 -2.00
CA PRO A 383 -17.22 -29.69 -0.99
C PRO A 383 -17.95 -29.18 0.25
N ARG A 384 -17.55 -29.70 1.42
CA ARG A 384 -18.03 -29.27 2.73
C ARG A 384 -17.83 -27.76 2.91
N PRO A 385 -18.77 -27.04 3.56
CA PRO A 385 -18.61 -25.62 3.85
C PRO A 385 -17.41 -25.41 4.77
N LEU A 386 -16.52 -24.52 4.36
CA LEU A 386 -15.43 -23.99 5.18
C LEU A 386 -16.05 -23.28 6.39
N GLN A 387 -15.76 -23.80 7.59
CA GLN A 387 -16.11 -23.15 8.85
C GLN A 387 -15.60 -21.70 8.82
N GLU A 388 -16.51 -20.75 8.85
CA GLU A 388 -16.23 -19.34 9.10
C GLU A 388 -15.52 -19.25 10.45
N ARG A 389 -14.24 -18.87 10.40
CA ARG A 389 -13.52 -18.43 11.61
C ARG A 389 -14.20 -17.15 12.09
N GLN A 390 -14.82 -17.21 13.25
CA GLN A 390 -15.35 -16.04 13.94
C GLN A 390 -14.28 -14.94 14.04
N PRO A 391 -14.64 -13.66 13.87
CA PRO A 391 -13.71 -12.56 14.02
C PRO A 391 -13.15 -12.56 15.45
N LYS A 392 -11.81 -12.47 15.57
CA LYS A 392 -11.15 -12.29 16.86
C LYS A 392 -11.65 -10.99 17.47
N THR A 393 -12.16 -11.05 18.69
CA THR A 393 -12.52 -9.85 19.45
C THR A 393 -11.25 -9.18 19.95
N PHE A 394 -11.15 -7.87 19.77
CA PHE A 394 -10.02 -7.03 20.21
C PHE A 394 -10.50 -6.10 21.33
N GLU A 395 -9.72 -5.99 22.39
CA GLU A 395 -9.92 -5.00 23.45
C GLU A 395 -8.91 -3.87 23.26
N ILE A 396 -9.39 -2.64 23.02
CA ILE A 396 -8.56 -1.44 22.86
C ILE A 396 -8.68 -0.61 24.14
N ILE A 397 -7.56 -0.47 24.86
CA ILE A 397 -7.47 0.40 26.03
C ILE A 397 -6.91 1.75 25.56
N ARG A 398 -7.66 2.83 25.74
CA ARG A 398 -7.20 4.19 25.49
C ARG A 398 -7.01 4.90 26.82
N LEU A 399 -5.84 5.50 27.00
CA LEU A 399 -5.61 6.40 28.12
C LEU A 399 -6.36 7.72 27.84
N THR A 400 -7.21 8.13 28.74
CA THR A 400 -7.97 9.40 28.70
C THR A 400 -7.11 10.58 29.08
#